data_78235665f4c7fd823e4d9b8bb84be00c
#
_entry.id   78235665f4c7fd823e4d9b8bb84be00c
#
_cell.length_a   1.000
_cell.length_b   1.000
_cell.length_c   1.000
_cell.angle_alpha   90.00
_cell.angle_beta   90.00
_cell.angle_gamma   90.00
#
_symmetry.space_group_name_H-M   'P 1'
#
loop_
_entity.id
_entity.type
_entity.pdbx_description
1 polymer ?
#
loop_
_entity_poly.entity_id
_entity_poly.type
_entity_poly.pdbx_seq_one_letter_code
_entity_poly.pdbx_strand_id
1 'polypeptide(L)'
;MTTHPTSAPQTDALLGVYKKPPMEFVRGAGVYLYDADGKGYLDFVAGIAVNALGYGDPGVDAAMREAMATGILHTSNLYRTAPGEQLADKLVARTFADRVFFSNSGAEANEGAFKIARRWGRAVGGTAKHEIVSLRGAFHGRLMGTLAATDRPSY
;
A
#
# COMPACT_ATOMS: atom_id res chain seq x y z
N MET A 1 -12.85 -25.27 -33.57
CA MET A 1 -11.78 -24.29 -33.37
C MET A 1 -12.34 -23.20 -32.48
N THR A 2 -12.10 -23.27 -31.19
CA THR A 2 -12.49 -22.24 -30.21
C THR A 2 -11.44 -21.13 -30.31
N THR A 3 -11.84 -19.99 -30.87
CA THR A 3 -11.03 -18.78 -30.84
C THR A 3 -10.93 -18.31 -29.40
N HIS A 4 -9.75 -18.47 -28.81
CA HIS A 4 -9.45 -17.88 -27.50
C HIS A 4 -9.57 -16.35 -27.61
N PRO A 5 -10.19 -15.67 -26.64
CA PRO A 5 -10.16 -14.22 -26.61
C PRO A 5 -8.69 -13.80 -26.49
N THR A 6 -8.20 -13.12 -27.49
CA THR A 6 -6.87 -12.50 -27.47
C THR A 6 -6.85 -11.47 -26.36
N SER A 7 -5.86 -11.57 -25.46
CA SER A 7 -5.58 -10.52 -24.48
C SER A 7 -5.56 -9.15 -25.18
N ALA A 8 -6.12 -8.14 -24.53
CA ALA A 8 -6.07 -6.78 -25.05
C ALA A 8 -4.62 -6.38 -25.37
N PRO A 9 -4.37 -5.65 -26.46
CA PRO A 9 -3.02 -5.25 -26.83
C PRO A 9 -2.40 -4.42 -25.70
N GLN A 10 -1.17 -4.74 -25.33
CA GLN A 10 -0.44 -3.94 -24.33
C GLN A 10 -0.29 -2.51 -24.86
N THR A 11 -0.61 -1.54 -24.01
CA THR A 11 -0.41 -0.13 -24.33
C THR A 11 1.04 0.29 -24.08
N ASP A 12 1.61 1.07 -24.98
CA ASP A 12 2.91 1.74 -24.79
C ASP A 12 2.78 3.08 -24.03
N ALA A 13 1.57 3.45 -23.64
CA ALA A 13 1.32 4.68 -22.90
C ALA A 13 1.80 4.63 -21.43
N LEU A 14 2.09 3.45 -20.89
CA LEU A 14 2.60 3.30 -19.54
C LEU A 14 4.13 3.34 -19.54
N LEU A 15 4.70 4.19 -18.69
CA LEU A 15 6.14 4.21 -18.49
C LEU A 15 6.64 2.83 -18.02
N GLY A 16 7.58 2.26 -18.73
CA GLY A 16 8.09 0.90 -18.55
C GLY A 16 9.04 0.74 -17.35
N VAL A 17 8.63 1.15 -16.16
CA VAL A 17 9.43 1.04 -14.92
C VAL A 17 9.49 -0.38 -14.34
N TYR A 18 8.61 -1.27 -14.81
CA TYR A 18 8.57 -2.67 -14.41
C TYR A 18 8.46 -3.58 -15.61
N LYS A 19 9.19 -4.70 -15.57
CA LYS A 19 8.97 -5.79 -16.51
C LYS A 19 7.71 -6.54 -16.07
N LYS A 20 6.61 -6.33 -16.81
CA LYS A 20 5.34 -7.02 -16.55
C LYS A 20 5.37 -8.42 -17.15
N PRO A 21 4.86 -9.45 -16.45
CA PRO A 21 4.60 -10.75 -17.06
C PRO A 21 3.46 -10.63 -18.09
N PRO A 22 3.38 -11.54 -19.07
CA PRO A 22 2.39 -11.45 -20.16
C PRO A 22 0.96 -11.78 -19.71
N MET A 23 0.78 -12.25 -18.47
CA MET A 23 -0.54 -12.63 -17.97
C MET A 23 -1.36 -11.39 -17.61
N GLU A 24 -2.64 -11.40 -18.00
CA GLU A 24 -3.65 -10.44 -17.58
C GLU A 24 -4.66 -11.17 -16.68
N PHE A 25 -4.90 -10.63 -15.48
CA PHE A 25 -5.89 -11.19 -14.57
C PHE A 25 -7.18 -10.38 -14.65
N VAL A 26 -8.30 -11.07 -14.85
CA VAL A 26 -9.63 -10.48 -15.01
C VAL A 26 -10.56 -10.72 -13.82
N ARG A 27 -10.20 -11.64 -12.91
CA ARG A 27 -10.98 -11.99 -11.74
C ARG A 27 -10.09 -12.48 -10.60
N GLY A 28 -10.49 -12.20 -9.37
CA GLY A 28 -9.93 -12.80 -8.16
C GLY A 28 -11.01 -13.48 -7.31
N ALA A 29 -10.66 -14.58 -6.61
CA ALA A 29 -11.53 -15.23 -5.64
C ALA A 29 -10.69 -15.95 -4.58
N GLY A 30 -10.89 -15.62 -3.32
CA GLY A 30 -10.08 -16.15 -2.22
C GLY A 30 -8.58 -15.90 -2.45
N VAL A 31 -7.81 -16.95 -2.59
CA VAL A 31 -6.35 -16.88 -2.82
C VAL A 31 -5.94 -17.03 -4.29
N TYR A 32 -6.90 -17.04 -5.21
CA TYR A 32 -6.66 -17.27 -6.62
C TYR A 32 -6.95 -16.03 -7.48
N LEU A 33 -6.09 -15.82 -8.48
CA LEU A 33 -6.32 -14.94 -9.61
C LEU A 33 -6.61 -15.78 -10.85
N TYR A 34 -7.44 -15.26 -11.74
CA TYR A 34 -7.86 -15.96 -12.96
C TYR A 34 -7.63 -15.07 -14.17
N ASP A 35 -7.06 -15.66 -15.22
CA ASP A 35 -6.93 -15.00 -16.53
C ASP A 35 -8.23 -15.05 -17.33
N ALA A 36 -8.19 -14.47 -18.55
CA ALA A 36 -9.34 -14.42 -19.45
C ALA A 36 -9.82 -15.80 -19.90
N ASP A 37 -8.94 -16.80 -19.92
CA ASP A 37 -9.25 -18.19 -20.29
C ASP A 37 -9.83 -19.00 -19.10
N GLY A 38 -9.93 -18.36 -17.93
CA GLY A 38 -10.44 -18.98 -16.70
C GLY A 38 -9.41 -19.84 -15.97
N LYS A 39 -8.16 -19.84 -16.39
CA LYS A 39 -7.09 -20.54 -15.67
C LYS A 39 -6.80 -19.87 -14.35
N GLY A 40 -6.81 -20.65 -13.27
CA GLY A 40 -6.51 -20.19 -11.92
C GLY A 40 -5.02 -20.22 -11.60
N TYR A 41 -4.55 -19.17 -10.93
CA TYR A 41 -3.20 -19.02 -10.42
C TYR A 41 -3.27 -18.76 -8.92
N LEU A 42 -2.56 -19.54 -8.14
CA LEU A 42 -2.43 -19.31 -6.70
C LEU A 42 -1.54 -18.08 -6.47
N ASP A 43 -2.11 -17.06 -5.83
CA ASP A 43 -1.43 -15.78 -5.67
C ASP A 43 -0.66 -15.71 -4.35
N PHE A 44 0.66 -15.91 -4.43
CA PHE A 44 1.57 -15.69 -3.31
C PHE A 44 2.11 -14.25 -3.21
N VAL A 45 1.77 -13.39 -4.15
CA VAL A 45 2.17 -11.96 -4.13
C VAL A 45 1.18 -11.14 -3.31
N ALA A 46 -0.11 -11.46 -3.42
CA ALA A 46 -1.21 -10.83 -2.66
C ALA A 46 -1.14 -9.29 -2.66
N GLY A 47 -0.85 -8.69 -3.85
CA GLY A 47 -0.66 -7.24 -3.96
C GLY A 47 0.55 -6.69 -3.19
N ILE A 48 1.59 -7.49 -3.00
CA ILE A 48 2.73 -7.27 -2.10
C ILE A 48 2.27 -7.26 -0.64
N ALA A 49 1.60 -8.37 -0.26
CA ALA A 49 1.11 -8.68 1.09
C ALA A 49 0.01 -7.72 1.63
N VAL A 50 -0.73 -7.03 0.76
CA VAL A 50 -1.82 -6.14 1.18
C VAL A 50 -3.20 -6.81 1.15
N ASN A 51 -3.37 -7.89 0.37
CA ASN A 51 -4.62 -8.65 0.26
C ASN A 51 -4.71 -9.78 1.29
N ALA A 52 -4.52 -9.46 2.57
CA ALA A 52 -4.46 -10.46 3.65
C ALA A 52 -5.77 -11.27 3.82
N LEU A 53 -6.92 -10.73 3.41
CA LEU A 53 -8.23 -11.41 3.45
C LEU A 53 -8.57 -12.13 2.14
N GLY A 54 -7.70 -12.04 1.13
CA GLY A 54 -7.94 -12.59 -0.20
C GLY A 54 -8.83 -11.70 -1.05
N TYR A 55 -9.20 -12.22 -2.23
CA TYR A 55 -10.02 -11.53 -3.23
C TYR A 55 -11.51 -11.83 -3.01
N GLY A 56 -12.34 -10.80 -3.04
CA GLY A 56 -13.79 -10.93 -2.90
C GLY A 56 -14.23 -11.32 -1.48
N ASP A 57 -13.51 -10.86 -0.44
CA ASP A 57 -13.95 -11.01 0.94
C ASP A 57 -15.28 -10.26 1.15
N PRO A 58 -16.36 -10.95 1.60
CA PRO A 58 -17.67 -10.34 1.69
C PRO A 58 -17.76 -9.23 2.73
N GLY A 59 -16.92 -9.23 3.77
CA GLY A 59 -16.87 -8.17 4.78
C GLY A 59 -16.25 -6.90 4.22
N VAL A 60 -15.16 -7.03 3.46
CA VAL A 60 -14.53 -5.90 2.76
C VAL A 60 -15.48 -5.32 1.70
N ASP A 61 -16.10 -6.18 0.89
CA ASP A 61 -17.07 -5.75 -0.12
C ASP A 61 -18.26 -5.00 0.48
N ALA A 62 -18.80 -5.48 1.60
CA ALA A 62 -19.89 -4.82 2.31
C ALA A 62 -19.46 -3.45 2.85
N ALA A 63 -18.32 -3.37 3.50
CA ALA A 63 -17.78 -2.10 4.05
C ALA A 63 -17.51 -1.06 2.94
N MET A 64 -16.98 -1.49 1.79
CA MET A 64 -16.80 -0.61 0.64
C MET A 64 -18.12 -0.10 0.08
N ARG A 65 -19.13 -0.95 -0.08
CA ARG A 65 -20.48 -0.54 -0.54
C ARG A 65 -21.12 0.45 0.42
N GLU A 66 -21.02 0.20 1.72
CA GLU A 66 -21.53 1.11 2.76
C GLU A 66 -20.83 2.47 2.68
N ALA A 67 -19.53 2.49 2.59
CA ALA A 67 -18.77 3.73 2.46
C ALA A 67 -19.16 4.51 1.18
N MET A 68 -19.29 3.84 0.04
CA MET A 68 -19.70 4.46 -1.22
C MET A 68 -21.13 5.01 -1.15
N ALA A 69 -22.05 4.36 -0.43
CA ALA A 69 -23.43 4.80 -0.27
C ALA A 69 -23.56 6.14 0.47
N THR A 70 -22.55 6.55 1.24
CA THR A 70 -22.52 7.88 1.87
C THR A 70 -22.33 9.02 0.88
N GLY A 71 -21.84 8.75 -0.33
CA GLY A 71 -21.43 9.75 -1.32
C GLY A 71 -20.15 10.50 -0.98
N ILE A 72 -19.52 10.20 0.17
CA ILE A 72 -18.28 10.85 0.63
C ILE A 72 -17.09 9.99 0.25
N LEU A 73 -16.34 10.38 -0.77
CA LEU A 73 -15.12 9.70 -1.16
C LEU A 73 -13.88 10.22 -0.43
N HIS A 74 -13.78 11.54 -0.28
CA HIS A 74 -12.63 12.16 0.38
C HIS A 74 -13.00 13.58 0.83
N THR A 75 -12.70 13.90 2.08
CA THR A 75 -12.97 15.21 2.68
C THR A 75 -11.71 15.98 3.05
N SER A 76 -10.53 15.51 2.65
CA SER A 76 -9.26 16.05 3.15
C SER A 76 -9.03 15.72 4.65
N ASN A 77 -7.76 15.79 5.06
CA ASN A 77 -7.35 15.66 6.47
C ASN A 77 -7.69 16.91 7.34
N LEU A 78 -8.33 17.91 6.75
CA LEU A 78 -8.83 19.08 7.46
C LEU A 78 -10.14 18.80 8.20
N TYR A 79 -10.85 17.75 7.84
CA TYR A 79 -12.11 17.35 8.45
C TYR A 79 -11.98 16.02 9.17
N ARG A 80 -12.76 15.86 10.22
CA ARG A 80 -12.87 14.59 10.95
C ARG A 80 -13.67 13.59 10.13
N THR A 81 -13.27 12.33 10.19
CA THR A 81 -14.00 11.21 9.60
C THR A 81 -14.19 10.10 10.63
N ALA A 82 -15.42 9.72 10.91
CA ALA A 82 -15.71 8.69 11.91
C ALA A 82 -15.00 7.35 11.62
N PRO A 83 -14.96 6.82 10.38
CA PRO A 83 -14.24 5.57 10.11
C PRO A 83 -12.73 5.68 10.40
N GLY A 84 -12.09 6.81 10.08
CA GLY A 84 -10.67 7.03 10.35
C GLY A 84 -10.37 7.08 11.84
N GLU A 85 -11.18 7.79 12.62
CA GLU A 85 -11.04 7.87 14.08
C GLU A 85 -11.27 6.51 14.75
N GLN A 86 -12.32 5.77 14.37
CA GLN A 86 -12.59 4.42 14.87
C GLN A 86 -11.45 3.44 14.58
N LEU A 87 -10.83 3.54 13.40
CA LEU A 87 -9.66 2.73 13.06
C LEU A 87 -8.47 3.11 13.93
N ALA A 88 -8.21 4.41 14.13
CA ALA A 88 -7.14 4.88 15.01
C ALA A 88 -7.31 4.35 16.43
N ASP A 89 -8.50 4.46 17.02
CA ASP A 89 -8.81 3.93 18.34
C ASP A 89 -8.57 2.42 18.44
N LYS A 90 -8.99 1.65 17.44
CA LYS A 90 -8.75 0.21 17.39
C LYS A 90 -7.27 -0.16 17.30
N LEU A 91 -6.47 0.62 16.59
CA LEU A 91 -5.02 0.41 16.47
C LEU A 91 -4.31 0.75 17.77
N VAL A 92 -4.62 1.89 18.38
CA VAL A 92 -4.08 2.30 19.70
C VAL A 92 -4.40 1.26 20.75
N ALA A 93 -5.65 0.78 20.82
CA ALA A 93 -6.05 -0.24 21.80
C ALA A 93 -5.33 -1.59 21.65
N ARG A 94 -4.67 -1.87 20.53
CA ARG A 94 -4.02 -3.16 20.21
C ARG A 94 -2.51 -3.07 20.03
N THR A 95 -1.94 -1.89 20.18
CA THR A 95 -0.50 -1.67 19.98
C THR A 95 0.08 -0.86 21.13
N PHE A 96 1.37 -0.62 21.12
CA PHE A 96 2.05 0.26 22.06
C PHE A 96 1.88 1.76 21.75
N ALA A 97 1.27 2.08 20.61
CA ALA A 97 1.19 3.47 20.12
C ALA A 97 0.08 4.25 20.84
N ASP A 98 0.35 5.51 21.16
CA ASP A 98 -0.65 6.45 21.69
C ASP A 98 -1.43 7.17 20.58
N ARG A 99 -0.88 7.22 19.39
CA ARG A 99 -1.42 7.95 18.23
C ARG A 99 -1.10 7.27 16.92
N VAL A 100 -1.95 7.51 15.92
CA VAL A 100 -1.82 6.97 14.57
C VAL A 100 -1.74 8.10 13.55
N PHE A 101 -0.87 7.94 12.57
CA PHE A 101 -0.80 8.77 11.37
C PHE A 101 -1.08 7.91 10.15
N PHE A 102 -2.09 8.28 9.38
CA PHE A 102 -2.46 7.58 8.15
C PHE A 102 -1.80 8.24 6.93
N SER A 103 -1.41 7.42 5.98
CA SER A 103 -0.84 7.82 4.69
C SER A 103 -1.28 6.86 3.58
N ASN A 104 -1.02 7.20 2.32
CA ASN A 104 -1.51 6.41 1.19
C ASN A 104 -0.62 5.20 0.86
N SER A 105 0.62 5.19 1.33
CA SER A 105 1.58 4.14 1.02
C SER A 105 2.60 3.93 2.15
N GLY A 106 3.26 2.76 2.14
CA GLY A 106 4.36 2.49 3.06
C GLY A 106 5.54 3.47 2.91
N ALA A 107 5.82 3.94 1.70
CA ALA A 107 6.84 4.95 1.47
C ALA A 107 6.48 6.28 2.15
N GLU A 108 5.24 6.74 2.04
CA GLU A 108 4.78 7.95 2.74
C GLU A 108 4.75 7.78 4.25
N ALA A 109 4.38 6.60 4.75
CA ALA A 109 4.45 6.28 6.17
C ALA A 109 5.89 6.39 6.71
N ASN A 110 6.87 5.85 5.98
CA ASN A 110 8.27 5.96 6.33
C ASN A 110 8.80 7.39 6.23
N GLU A 111 8.40 8.18 5.22
CA GLU A 111 8.72 9.62 5.17
C GLU A 111 8.18 10.36 6.39
N GLY A 112 6.95 10.06 6.79
CA GLY A 112 6.33 10.58 8.02
C GLY A 112 7.14 10.21 9.26
N ALA A 113 7.52 8.94 9.39
CA ALA A 113 8.34 8.44 10.50
C ALA A 113 9.71 9.15 10.57
N PHE A 114 10.38 9.35 9.43
CA PHE A 114 11.66 10.07 9.37
C PHE A 114 11.52 11.53 9.81
N LYS A 115 10.45 12.21 9.39
CA LYS A 115 10.16 13.58 9.81
C LYS A 115 9.94 13.67 11.32
N ILE A 116 9.13 12.78 11.87
CA ILE A 116 8.80 12.73 13.30
C ILE A 116 10.06 12.43 14.11
N ALA A 117 10.82 11.40 13.72
CA ALA A 117 12.07 11.01 14.39
C ALA A 117 13.09 12.16 14.42
N ARG A 118 13.29 12.83 13.28
CA ARG A 118 14.19 14.00 13.19
C ARG A 118 13.72 15.17 14.03
N ARG A 119 12.43 15.46 14.03
CA ARG A 119 11.85 16.53 14.87
C ARG A 119 12.06 16.23 16.34
N TRP A 120 11.75 15.02 16.76
CA TRP A 120 11.96 14.58 18.14
C TRP A 120 13.45 14.57 18.52
N GLY A 121 14.29 14.01 17.65
CA GLY A 121 15.74 13.97 17.86
C GLY A 121 16.33 15.35 18.10
N ARG A 122 15.92 16.36 17.31
CA ARG A 122 16.36 17.75 17.51
C ARG A 122 15.86 18.35 18.81
N ALA A 123 14.64 18.00 19.24
CA ALA A 123 14.07 18.50 20.49
C ALA A 123 14.82 18.00 21.72
N VAL A 124 15.30 16.74 21.71
CA VAL A 124 15.94 16.10 22.86
C VAL A 124 17.47 16.04 22.78
N GLY A 125 18.05 16.08 21.58
CA GLY A 125 19.51 15.91 21.36
C GLY A 125 20.17 17.04 20.56
N GLY A 126 19.47 18.13 20.31
CA GLY A 126 19.97 19.30 19.58
C GLY A 126 20.03 19.09 18.06
N THR A 127 20.51 20.13 17.37
CA THR A 127 20.48 20.20 15.89
C THR A 127 21.33 19.13 15.18
N ALA A 128 22.32 18.58 15.85
CA ALA A 128 23.17 17.52 15.29
C ALA A 128 22.45 16.17 15.18
N LYS A 129 21.40 15.92 15.97
CA LYS A 129 20.70 14.64 15.99
C LYS A 129 19.63 14.54 14.90
N HIS A 130 20.05 14.26 13.67
CA HIS A 130 19.18 14.26 12.48
C HIS A 130 19.41 13.08 11.53
N GLU A 131 20.42 12.25 11.78
CA GLU A 131 20.74 11.11 10.93
C GLU A 131 19.74 9.97 11.12
N ILE A 132 19.45 9.28 10.02
CA ILE A 132 18.65 8.06 10.00
C ILE A 132 19.56 6.90 9.63
N VAL A 133 19.58 5.86 10.44
CA VAL A 133 20.35 4.64 10.18
C VAL A 133 19.38 3.56 9.64
N SER A 134 19.74 2.93 8.53
CA SER A 134 19.00 1.82 7.94
C SER A 134 19.86 0.56 7.88
N LEU A 135 19.23 -0.61 7.82
CA LEU A 135 19.94 -1.87 7.69
C LEU A 135 20.33 -2.14 6.23
N ARG A 136 21.42 -2.89 6.04
CA ARG A 136 21.80 -3.38 4.71
C ARG A 136 20.69 -4.29 4.16
N GLY A 137 20.41 -4.18 2.86
CA GLY A 137 19.36 -4.93 2.17
C GLY A 137 17.94 -4.45 2.51
N ALA A 138 17.78 -3.40 3.32
CA ALA A 138 16.46 -2.88 3.67
C ALA A 138 15.77 -2.21 2.47
N PHE A 139 14.44 -2.27 2.48
CA PHE A 139 13.59 -1.52 1.57
C PHE A 139 12.63 -0.63 2.37
N HIS A 140 12.73 0.67 2.18
CA HIS A 140 11.90 1.66 2.87
C HIS A 140 10.97 2.44 1.94
N GLY A 141 11.12 2.29 0.63
CA GLY A 141 10.32 2.98 -0.37
C GLY A 141 11.16 3.64 -1.45
N ARG A 142 10.51 4.38 -2.34
CA ARG A 142 11.12 5.03 -3.50
C ARG A 142 10.83 6.52 -3.61
N LEU A 143 10.31 7.14 -2.54
CA LEU A 143 10.31 8.59 -2.38
C LEU A 143 11.72 9.05 -1.96
N MET A 144 12.03 10.33 -2.04
CA MET A 144 13.40 10.82 -1.92
C MET A 144 14.10 10.41 -0.61
N GLY A 145 13.46 10.58 0.53
CA GLY A 145 14.04 10.18 1.82
C GLY A 145 14.04 8.66 2.01
N THR A 146 12.99 7.98 1.62
CA THR A 146 12.89 6.52 1.74
C THR A 146 13.79 5.80 0.74
N LEU A 147 14.03 6.37 -0.44
CA LEU A 147 15.01 5.86 -1.40
C LEU A 147 16.42 5.95 -0.84
N ALA A 148 16.77 7.07 -0.21
CA ALA A 148 18.07 7.24 0.44
C ALA A 148 18.33 6.24 1.59
N ALA A 149 17.27 5.72 2.20
CA ALA A 149 17.34 4.69 3.25
C ALA A 149 17.20 3.24 2.70
N THR A 150 16.92 3.10 1.40
CA THR A 150 16.78 1.79 0.73
C THR A 150 18.13 1.35 0.19
N ASP A 151 18.61 0.18 0.67
CA ASP A 151 19.88 -0.39 0.19
C ASP A 151 19.63 -1.33 -1.00
N ARG A 152 19.44 -0.73 -2.17
CA ARG A 152 19.23 -1.40 -3.47
C ARG A 152 20.02 -0.69 -4.56
N PRO A 153 21.20 -1.21 -4.96
CA PRO A 153 22.04 -0.57 -5.98
C PRO A 153 21.38 -0.36 -7.34
N SER A 154 20.28 -1.08 -7.61
CA SER A 154 19.52 -0.98 -8.86
C SER A 154 18.48 0.16 -8.87
N TYR A 155 18.34 0.90 -7.80
CA TYR A 155 17.36 1.99 -7.64
C TYR A 155 18.02 3.35 -7.65
#